data_cdf4a3b1dc6d163641acbe127ecd5f6e
#
_entry.id   cdf4a3b1dc6d163641acbe127ecd5f6e
#
_cell.length_a   1.000
_cell.length_b   1.000
_cell.length_c   1.000
_cell.angle_alpha   90.00
_cell.angle_beta   90.00
_cell.angle_gamma   90.00
#
_symmetry.space_group_name_H-M   'P 1'
#
loop_
_entity.id
_entity.type
_entity.pdbx_description
1 polymer ?
#
loop_
_entity_poly.entity_id
_entity_poly.type
_entity_poly.pdbx_seq_one_letter_code
_entity_poly.pdbx_strand_id
1 'polypeptide(L)'
;MKRGILVYNHEEMEWRVWIGQQAYWIEQGYHFDLRIQNRYFKAVLEKDLDWFVTLDQDVKFILHPNEIYKVRINIHDYICIDAPF
;
A
#
# COMPACT_ATOMS: atom_id res chain seq x y z
N MET A 1 5.50 6.62 -12.38
CA MET A 1 4.72 6.05 -11.26
C MET A 1 3.36 6.72 -11.14
N LYS A 2 2.37 5.98 -10.69
CA LYS A 2 1.01 6.49 -10.51
C LYS A 2 0.74 6.75 -9.04
N ARG A 3 0.10 7.88 -8.75
CA ARG A 3 -0.31 8.24 -7.39
C ARG A 3 -1.67 7.63 -7.08
N GLY A 4 -1.82 7.13 -5.87
CA GLY A 4 -3.07 6.55 -5.42
C GLY A 4 -3.15 6.50 -3.92
N ILE A 5 -4.02 5.63 -3.42
CA ILE A 5 -4.22 5.46 -1.99
C ILE A 5 -4.14 3.98 -1.62
N LEU A 6 -3.62 3.74 -0.43
CA LEU A 6 -3.56 2.42 0.18
C LEU A 6 -4.69 2.34 1.20
N VAL A 7 -5.60 1.39 1.00
CA VAL A 7 -6.81 1.22 1.81
C VAL A 7 -6.94 -0.23 2.25
N TYR A 8 -7.24 -0.44 3.52
CA TYR A 8 -7.47 -1.79 4.03
C TYR A 8 -8.89 -2.25 3.70
N ASN A 9 -8.98 -3.45 3.12
CA ASN A 9 -10.27 -4.10 2.86
C ASN A 9 -10.57 -5.03 4.03
N HIS A 10 -11.54 -4.65 4.87
CA HIS A 10 -11.87 -5.40 6.09
C HIS A 10 -12.54 -6.74 5.80
N GLU A 11 -13.22 -6.87 4.66
CA GLU A 11 -13.87 -8.13 4.30
C GLU A 11 -12.85 -9.20 3.93
N GLU A 12 -11.85 -8.81 3.13
CA GLU A 12 -10.80 -9.71 2.66
C GLU A 12 -9.57 -9.73 3.57
N MET A 13 -9.55 -8.83 4.55
CA MET A 13 -8.43 -8.69 5.50
C MET A 13 -7.11 -8.46 4.78
N GLU A 14 -7.12 -7.57 3.79
CA GLU A 14 -5.94 -7.25 2.99
C GLU A 14 -5.95 -5.79 2.58
N TRP A 15 -4.76 -5.28 2.29
CA TRP A 15 -4.62 -3.93 1.74
C TRP A 15 -4.84 -3.96 0.23
N ARG A 16 -5.34 -2.85 -0.30
CA ARG A 16 -5.46 -2.62 -1.73
C ARG A 16 -4.96 -1.23 -2.07
N VAL A 17 -4.38 -1.10 -3.26
CA VAL A 17 -3.99 0.20 -3.79
C VAL A 17 -5.04 0.63 -4.80
N TRP A 18 -5.58 1.82 -4.63
CA TRP A 18 -6.54 2.40 -5.56
C TRP A 18 -5.87 3.51 -6.37
N ILE A 19 -5.91 3.37 -7.69
CA ILE A 19 -5.51 4.41 -8.64
C ILE A 19 -6.79 4.86 -9.33
N GLY A 20 -7.33 6.01 -8.91
CA GLY A 20 -8.66 6.40 -9.36
C GLY A 20 -9.69 5.37 -8.94
N GLN A 21 -10.41 4.81 -9.92
CA GLN A 21 -11.44 3.80 -9.66
C GLN A 21 -10.94 2.37 -9.85
N GLN A 22 -9.65 2.20 -10.07
CA GLN A 22 -9.05 0.90 -10.31
C GLN A 22 -8.29 0.43 -9.08
N ALA A 23 -8.60 -0.78 -8.61
CA ALA A 23 -7.91 -1.37 -7.47
C ALA A 23 -6.84 -2.37 -7.91
N TYR A 24 -5.78 -2.47 -7.13
CA TYR A 24 -4.67 -3.38 -7.38
C TYR A 24 -4.36 -4.18 -6.13
N TRP A 25 -4.00 -5.43 -6.33
CA TRP A 25 -3.52 -6.31 -5.26
C TRP A 25 -2.19 -5.81 -4.73
N ILE A 26 -2.02 -5.88 -3.42
CA ILE A 26 -0.73 -5.66 -2.77
C ILE A 26 -0.58 -6.68 -1.64
N GLU A 27 0.59 -7.29 -1.55
CA GLU A 27 0.88 -8.33 -0.58
C GLU A 27 2.19 -8.04 0.14
N GLN A 28 2.48 -8.87 1.15
CA GLN A 28 3.77 -8.79 1.84
C GLN A 28 4.91 -8.90 0.83
N GLY A 29 5.93 -8.08 1.02
CA GLY A 29 7.09 -8.05 0.16
C GLY A 29 6.97 -7.07 -1.01
N TYR A 30 5.78 -6.50 -1.26
CA TYR A 30 5.61 -5.53 -2.34
C TYR A 30 6.28 -4.21 -2.00
N HIS A 31 6.92 -3.63 -3.00
CA HIS A 31 7.60 -2.33 -2.91
C HIS A 31 6.72 -1.23 -3.48
N PHE A 32 6.67 -0.12 -2.79
CA PHE A 32 5.96 1.07 -3.24
C PHE A 32 6.54 2.30 -2.55
N ASP A 33 6.07 3.47 -2.94
CA ASP A 33 6.44 4.71 -2.27
C ASP A 33 5.29 5.15 -1.38
N LEU A 34 5.57 5.37 -0.10
CA LEU A 34 4.61 5.86 0.88
C LEU A 34 4.86 7.34 1.13
N ARG A 35 3.78 8.14 1.02
CA ARG A 35 3.88 9.55 1.31
C ARG A 35 3.62 9.81 2.79
N ILE A 36 4.59 10.46 3.43
CA ILE A 36 4.47 10.94 4.79
C ILE A 36 4.71 12.44 4.74
N GLN A 37 3.69 13.21 5.11
CA GLN A 37 3.69 14.66 4.94
C GLN A 37 3.90 15.00 3.45
N ASN A 38 4.98 15.67 3.08
CA ASN A 38 5.23 16.09 1.71
C ASN A 38 6.31 15.28 1.00
N ARG A 39 6.71 14.14 1.56
CA ARG A 39 7.80 13.33 1.02
C ARG A 39 7.37 11.90 0.80
N TYR A 40 7.93 11.29 -0.26
CA TYR A 40 7.76 9.86 -0.53
C TYR A 40 8.96 9.10 -0.02
N PHE A 41 8.69 8.00 0.66
CA PHE A 41 9.69 7.08 1.18
C PHE A 41 9.53 5.72 0.52
N LYS A 42 10.65 5.07 0.20
CA LYS A 42 10.60 3.70 -0.30
C LYS A 42 10.09 2.79 0.81
N ALA A 43 9.05 2.03 0.53
CA ALA A 43 8.38 1.20 1.52
C ALA A 43 8.24 -0.22 1.01
N VAL A 44 8.31 -1.16 1.95
CA VAL A 44 8.02 -2.58 1.72
C VAL A 44 6.91 -2.97 2.67
N LEU A 45 5.84 -3.55 2.13
CA LEU A 45 4.72 -4.00 2.95
C LEU A 45 5.08 -5.29 3.66
N GLU A 46 4.83 -5.33 4.98
CA GLU A 46 5.12 -6.50 5.80
C GLU A 46 4.03 -6.71 6.84
N LYS A 47 4.01 -7.89 7.41
CA LYS A 47 3.07 -8.23 8.48
C LYS A 47 3.72 -9.19 9.47
N ASP A 48 3.57 -8.89 10.75
CA ASP A 48 3.78 -9.85 11.84
C ASP A 48 2.53 -9.85 12.72
N LEU A 49 2.55 -9.28 13.92
CA LEU A 49 1.33 -9.08 14.72
C LEU A 49 0.48 -7.95 14.14
N ASP A 50 1.13 -6.94 13.58
CA ASP A 50 0.49 -5.78 12.95
C ASP A 50 0.98 -5.66 11.52
N TRP A 51 0.16 -5.01 10.68
CA TRP A 51 0.62 -4.58 9.37
C TRP A 51 1.58 -3.41 9.55
N PHE A 52 2.69 -3.44 8.83
CA PHE A 52 3.65 -2.35 8.86
C PHE A 52 4.38 -2.25 7.53
N VAL A 53 5.09 -1.15 7.35
CA VAL A 53 6.04 -1.01 6.25
C VAL A 53 7.42 -0.75 6.81
N THR A 54 8.42 -1.23 6.09
CA THR A 54 9.81 -0.86 6.35
C THR A 54 10.15 0.28 5.39
N LEU A 55 10.51 1.43 5.95
CA LEU A 55 10.84 2.62 5.19
C LEU A 55 12.35 2.72 5.01
N ASP A 56 12.79 2.96 3.78
CA ASP A 56 14.20 3.15 3.42
C ASP A 56 15.10 2.05 3.99
N GLN A 57 14.59 0.81 4.06
CA GLN A 57 15.26 -0.40 4.52
C GLN A 57 15.57 -0.43 6.02
N ASP A 58 15.10 0.53 6.79
CA ASP A 58 15.60 0.69 8.17
C ASP A 58 14.52 1.02 9.19
N VAL A 59 13.50 1.78 8.83
CA VAL A 59 12.52 2.30 9.78
C VAL A 59 11.20 1.54 9.66
N LYS A 60 10.73 1.00 10.78
CA LYS A 60 9.41 0.35 10.87
C LYS A 60 8.33 1.40 11.11
N PHE A 61 7.30 1.40 10.27
CA PHE A 61 6.15 2.28 10.38
C PHE A 61 4.89 1.43 10.43
N ILE A 62 4.17 1.47 11.54
CA ILE A 62 2.95 0.67 11.72
C ILE A 62 1.82 1.27 10.91
N LEU A 63 1.12 0.40 10.14
CA LEU A 63 -0.06 0.79 9.39
C LEU A 63 -1.31 0.54 10.22
N HIS A 64 -2.23 1.48 10.21
CA HIS A 64 -3.51 1.36 10.90
C HIS A 64 -4.61 1.05 9.87
N PRO A 65 -5.32 -0.08 10.01
CA PRO A 65 -6.35 -0.47 9.02
C PRO A 65 -7.49 0.53 8.85
N ASN A 66 -7.68 1.44 9.79
CA ASN A 66 -8.70 2.47 9.70
C ASN A 66 -8.21 3.77 9.04
N GLU A 67 -6.94 3.82 8.65
CA GLU A 67 -6.33 4.98 8.01
C GLU A 67 -6.16 4.74 6.51
N ILE A 68 -6.16 5.82 5.75
CA ILE A 68 -5.89 5.80 4.33
C ILE A 68 -4.54 6.48 4.10
N TYR A 69 -3.67 5.83 3.34
CA TYR A 69 -2.32 6.33 3.10
C TYR A 69 -2.15 6.73 1.64
N LYS A 70 -1.47 7.83 1.41
CA LYS A 70 -1.13 8.24 0.04
C LYS A 70 0.10 7.48 -0.40
N VAL A 71 0.03 6.89 -1.58
CA VAL A 71 1.10 6.05 -2.12
C VAL A 71 1.35 6.37 -3.58
N ARG A 72 2.41 5.80 -4.09
CA ARG A 72 2.79 5.89 -5.48
C ARG A 72 3.34 4.53 -5.89
N ILE A 73 2.81 3.96 -6.97
CA ILE A 73 3.20 2.63 -7.43
C ILE A 73 3.52 2.64 -8.92
N ASN A 74 4.34 1.67 -9.34
CA ASN A 74 4.49 1.32 -10.73
C ASN A 74 3.45 0.24 -11.06
N ILE A 75 2.38 0.61 -11.76
CA ILE A 75 1.25 -0.29 -12.01
C ILE A 75 1.64 -1.53 -12.79
N HIS A 76 2.75 -1.50 -13.52
CA HIS A 76 3.23 -2.67 -14.27
C HIS A 76 3.73 -3.79 -13.35
N ASP A 77 4.04 -3.48 -12.10
CA ASP A 77 4.47 -4.46 -11.11
C ASP A 77 3.31 -4.99 -10.27
N TYR A 78 2.09 -4.56 -10.54
CA TYR A 78 0.91 -4.89 -9.75
C TYR A 78 -0.15 -5.57 -10.58
N ILE A 79 -0.95 -6.41 -9.92
CA ILE A 79 -2.07 -7.11 -10.56
C ILE A 79 -3.35 -6.33 -10.28
N CYS A 80 -4.06 -5.99 -11.36
CA CYS A 80 -5.33 -5.29 -11.30
C CYS A 80 -6.44 -6.23 -10.81
N ILE A 81 -7.33 -5.70 -9.98
CA ILE A 81 -8.52 -6.44 -9.52
C ILE A 81 -9.67 -6.13 -10.47
N ASP A 82 -10.19 -7.17 -11.15
CA ASP A 82 -11.20 -6.98 -12.19
C ASP A 82 -12.56 -6.53 -11.65
N ALA A 83 -12.94 -6.96 -10.47
CA ALA A 83 -14.24 -6.62 -9.88
C ALA A 83 -14.02 -6.23 -8.42
N PRO A 84 -13.53 -5.00 -8.18
CA PRO A 84 -13.13 -4.59 -6.83
C PRO A 84 -14.27 -4.32 -5.86
N PHE A 85 -15.50 -4.37 -6.31
CA PHE A 85 -16.69 -4.13 -5.48
C PHE A 85 -17.42 -5.41 -5.15
#